data_ffe0a50b8a77d957901e23f6d29e5b2f
#
_entry.id   ffe0a50b8a77d957901e23f6d29e5b2f
#
_cell.length_a   1.000
_cell.length_b   1.000
_cell.length_c   1.000
_cell.angle_alpha   90.00
_cell.angle_beta   90.00
_cell.angle_gamma   90.00
#
_symmetry.space_group_name_H-M   'P 1'
#
loop_
_entity.id
_entity.type
_entity.pdbx_description
1 polymer ?
#
loop_
_entity_poly.entity_id
_entity_poly.type
_entity_poly.pdbx_seq_one_letter_code
_entity_poly.pdbx_strand_id
1 'polypeptide(L)'
;MTQILPIRFQEHLQLTNVGINQASVSFNTLTMESDKFICVREKVGESSQVVIIDLNDPTNPIRRPISADSAIMNPASKVIALKGKAGTEGTAAAQKTLQIFNIEMKSKMKAHTMTDDVIFWKWISPNTLALVTETSVFHWSMEGDSQPIKMFDRHSSLNGCQIINYRTDPKHTWLLLIGISAQQNRVVGAMQLYSVERKCSQPIEGHAASFAQFKMEGNAEPSTLFCFAVRTVQGGKLHIIEVGQPPAGNQPFTKKAVDVFFPAEAQNDFPVAMQVSAKYDVIYLITKYGYIHLYDIETATCIYMNRISGDTIFVTAPHETSGGIIGVNRKGQVLSVSVEEDNIIPYINTVLQNPDLALRIAVRNNLAGAEDLFVRKFNMLFQNGQYAEAAKVAANAPKGILRTPQTIQQFQQVPTPAGQTSPLLQYFGILLDQGQLNKYESLELCRPVLQQGRKQLLEKWLKEEKLECSEELGDLVKQADPT
;
A
#
# COMPACT_ATOMS: atom_id res chain seq x y z
N MET A 1 -24.74 -2.74 -22.08
CA MET A 1 -23.36 -3.27 -21.87
C MET A 1 -22.88 -2.86 -20.50
N THR A 2 -22.61 -3.83 -19.62
CA THR A 2 -21.98 -3.57 -18.33
C THR A 2 -20.57 -3.02 -18.56
N GLN A 3 -20.30 -1.83 -18.06
CA GLN A 3 -18.99 -1.21 -18.15
C GLN A 3 -18.00 -1.96 -17.28
N ILE A 4 -16.86 -2.36 -17.84
CA ILE A 4 -15.77 -2.99 -17.09
C ILE A 4 -15.08 -1.91 -16.26
N LEU A 5 -15.01 -2.10 -14.94
CA LEU A 5 -14.33 -1.19 -14.03
C LEU A 5 -13.07 -1.83 -13.47
N PRO A 6 -11.96 -1.08 -13.37
CA PRO A 6 -10.70 -1.61 -12.83
C PRO A 6 -10.69 -1.67 -11.31
N ILE A 7 -11.70 -1.13 -10.66
CA ILE A 7 -11.82 -1.08 -9.21
C ILE A 7 -13.08 -1.79 -8.74
N ARG A 8 -13.02 -2.25 -7.50
CA ARG A 8 -14.14 -2.78 -6.75
C ARG A 8 -14.48 -1.80 -5.64
N PHE A 9 -15.72 -1.29 -5.65
CA PHE A 9 -16.26 -0.43 -4.61
C PHE A 9 -17.12 -1.26 -3.67
N GLN A 10 -16.93 -1.09 -2.36
CA GLN A 10 -17.71 -1.80 -1.34
C GLN A 10 -18.13 -0.86 -0.21
N GLU A 11 -19.40 -0.87 0.12
CA GLU A 11 -19.91 -0.26 1.34
C GLU A 11 -19.91 -1.31 2.45
N HIS A 12 -19.19 -1.02 3.54
CA HIS A 12 -19.05 -1.95 4.67
C HIS A 12 -20.10 -1.72 5.75
N LEU A 13 -20.45 -0.47 5.99
CA LEU A 13 -21.24 -0.08 7.14
C LEU A 13 -21.81 1.32 6.95
N GLN A 14 -23.00 1.54 7.50
CA GLN A 14 -23.57 2.87 7.72
C GLN A 14 -23.59 3.11 9.22
N LEU A 15 -22.79 4.05 9.71
CA LEU A 15 -22.58 4.25 11.15
C LEU A 15 -23.86 4.63 11.89
N THR A 16 -24.75 5.37 11.25
CA THR A 16 -26.06 5.72 11.86
C THR A 16 -26.92 4.48 12.12
N ASN A 17 -26.72 3.39 11.35
CA ASN A 17 -27.48 2.15 11.55
C ASN A 17 -26.99 1.35 12.78
N VAL A 18 -25.81 1.65 13.30
CA VAL A 18 -25.28 1.01 14.52
C VAL A 18 -25.35 1.96 15.72
N GLY A 19 -26.15 3.00 15.63
CA GLY A 19 -26.44 3.90 16.75
C GLY A 19 -25.49 5.06 16.91
N ILE A 20 -24.67 5.39 15.93
CA ILE A 20 -23.82 6.58 15.96
C ILE A 20 -24.61 7.80 15.54
N ASN A 21 -24.57 8.85 16.34
CA ASN A 21 -25.20 10.11 16.01
C ASN A 21 -24.46 10.79 14.85
N GLN A 22 -25.22 11.29 13.87
CA GLN A 22 -24.66 11.99 12.70
C GLN A 22 -23.77 13.17 13.11
N ALA A 23 -24.09 13.87 14.18
CA ALA A 23 -23.29 15.00 14.68
C ALA A 23 -21.90 14.58 15.15
N SER A 24 -21.68 13.30 15.46
CA SER A 24 -20.40 12.75 15.92
C SER A 24 -19.54 12.23 14.77
N VAL A 25 -20.01 12.34 13.52
CA VAL A 25 -19.27 11.86 12.33
C VAL A 25 -18.51 13.04 11.74
N SER A 26 -17.32 13.29 12.28
CA SER A 26 -16.47 14.41 11.84
C SER A 26 -14.99 14.11 12.13
N PHE A 27 -14.12 14.89 11.52
CA PHE A 27 -12.67 14.77 11.69
C PHE A 27 -12.24 14.85 13.17
N ASN A 28 -12.89 15.70 13.97
CA ASN A 28 -12.51 15.91 15.37
C ASN A 28 -13.04 14.84 16.33
N THR A 29 -14.08 14.13 15.95
CA THR A 29 -14.78 13.21 16.86
C THR A 29 -14.68 11.75 16.47
N LEU A 30 -14.37 11.45 15.20
CA LEU A 30 -14.25 10.09 14.70
C LEU A 30 -12.84 9.85 14.19
N THR A 31 -12.22 8.75 14.63
CA THR A 31 -10.89 8.32 14.18
C THR A 31 -10.94 6.88 13.67
N MET A 32 -10.08 6.58 12.71
CA MET A 32 -9.89 5.24 12.16
C MET A 32 -8.40 5.09 11.83
N GLU A 33 -7.66 4.51 12.77
CA GLU A 33 -6.20 4.39 12.65
C GLU A 33 -5.78 3.19 11.80
N SER A 34 -6.71 2.28 11.57
CA SER A 34 -6.52 1.12 10.68
C SER A 34 -7.88 0.63 10.20
N ASP A 35 -7.90 -0.45 9.41
CA ASP A 35 -9.13 -1.09 8.96
C ASP A 35 -9.78 -2.00 10.02
N LYS A 36 -9.28 -1.99 11.26
CA LYS A 36 -9.82 -2.83 12.35
C LYS A 36 -10.85 -2.15 13.20
N PHE A 37 -10.61 -0.89 13.59
CA PHE A 37 -11.49 -0.20 14.54
C PHE A 37 -11.83 1.21 14.08
N ILE A 38 -13.07 1.61 14.32
CA ILE A 38 -13.51 3.00 14.30
C ILE A 38 -13.79 3.42 15.73
N CYS A 39 -13.30 4.58 16.12
CA CYS A 39 -13.50 5.15 17.45
C CYS A 39 -14.22 6.48 17.33
N VAL A 40 -15.36 6.61 18.02
CA VAL A 40 -16.19 7.81 17.95
C VAL A 40 -16.40 8.37 19.36
N ARG A 41 -16.16 9.68 19.51
CA ARG A 41 -16.49 10.38 20.75
C ARG A 41 -17.88 10.99 20.61
N GLU A 42 -18.77 10.64 21.52
CA GLU A 42 -20.17 11.13 21.52
C GLU A 42 -20.52 11.77 22.83
N LYS A 43 -21.44 12.74 22.76
CA LYS A 43 -22.11 13.29 23.94
C LYS A 43 -23.49 12.67 24.06
N VAL A 44 -23.81 12.16 25.27
CA VAL A 44 -25.14 11.66 25.60
C VAL A 44 -25.63 12.50 26.78
N GLY A 45 -26.45 13.50 26.49
CA GLY A 45 -26.83 14.52 27.48
C GLY A 45 -25.62 15.34 27.89
N GLU A 46 -25.35 15.41 29.21
CA GLU A 46 -24.17 16.10 29.74
C GLU A 46 -22.95 15.21 29.86
N SER A 47 -23.08 13.91 29.63
CA SER A 47 -21.98 12.96 29.74
C SER A 47 -21.37 12.68 28.37
N SER A 48 -20.10 12.29 28.40
CA SER A 48 -19.34 11.91 27.21
C SER A 48 -19.07 10.41 27.21
N GLN A 49 -19.06 9.82 26.01
CA GLN A 49 -18.71 8.41 25.84
C GLN A 49 -17.81 8.21 24.63
N VAL A 50 -17.09 7.12 24.65
CA VAL A 50 -16.34 6.62 23.50
C VAL A 50 -17.03 5.36 23.00
N VAL A 51 -17.29 5.32 21.70
CA VAL A 51 -17.87 4.16 21.01
C VAL A 51 -16.79 3.55 20.14
N ILE A 52 -16.52 2.27 20.35
CA ILE A 52 -15.50 1.52 19.59
C ILE A 52 -16.23 0.50 18.73
N ILE A 53 -16.01 0.57 17.43
CA ILE A 53 -16.62 -0.33 16.45
C ILE A 53 -15.54 -1.21 15.90
N ASP A 54 -15.65 -2.52 16.14
CA ASP A 54 -14.82 -3.53 15.49
C ASP A 54 -15.41 -3.79 14.11
N LEU A 55 -14.65 -3.50 13.04
CA LEU A 55 -15.14 -3.67 11.68
C LEU A 55 -15.36 -5.12 11.27
N ASN A 56 -14.83 -6.08 12.05
CA ASN A 56 -15.16 -7.50 11.90
C ASN A 56 -16.43 -7.92 12.62
N ASP A 57 -16.93 -7.08 13.54
CA ASP A 57 -18.17 -7.32 14.29
C ASP A 57 -18.90 -5.99 14.52
N PRO A 58 -19.34 -5.32 13.44
CA PRO A 58 -19.81 -3.93 13.52
C PRO A 58 -21.15 -3.76 14.23
N THR A 59 -21.93 -4.81 14.40
CA THR A 59 -23.24 -4.76 15.06
C THR A 59 -23.17 -4.74 16.58
N ASN A 60 -21.98 -4.98 17.16
CA ASN A 60 -21.75 -5.02 18.61
C ASN A 60 -20.75 -3.95 19.06
N PRO A 61 -21.09 -2.65 18.98
CA PRO A 61 -20.16 -1.60 19.40
C PRO A 61 -19.94 -1.63 20.91
N ILE A 62 -18.72 -1.31 21.32
CA ILE A 62 -18.32 -1.18 22.72
C ILE A 62 -18.49 0.27 23.12
N ARG A 63 -19.29 0.54 24.15
CA ARG A 63 -19.53 1.88 24.68
C ARG A 63 -18.91 2.02 26.06
N ARG A 64 -18.15 3.10 26.27
CA ARG A 64 -17.51 3.38 27.55
C ARG A 64 -17.73 4.84 27.96
N PRO A 65 -18.09 5.11 29.22
CA PRO A 65 -18.27 6.49 29.71
C PRO A 65 -16.90 7.13 29.96
N ILE A 66 -16.27 7.59 28.89
CA ILE A 66 -14.94 8.21 28.94
C ILE A 66 -15.06 9.65 28.45
N SER A 67 -14.52 10.58 29.24
CA SER A 67 -14.39 11.98 28.87
C SER A 67 -12.97 12.25 28.40
N ALA A 68 -12.83 12.59 27.10
CA ALA A 68 -11.52 12.87 26.50
C ALA A 68 -11.69 13.86 25.35
N ASP A 69 -10.64 14.64 25.08
CA ASP A 69 -10.56 15.51 23.90
C ASP A 69 -10.25 14.75 22.64
N SER A 70 -9.53 13.64 22.76
CA SER A 70 -9.16 12.80 21.65
C SER A 70 -9.01 11.35 22.11
N ALA A 71 -9.42 10.43 21.24
CA ALA A 71 -9.35 9.00 21.49
C ALA A 71 -8.99 8.29 20.20
N ILE A 72 -7.90 7.53 20.20
CA ILE A 72 -7.43 6.78 19.03
C ILE A 72 -7.12 5.34 19.39
N MET A 73 -7.68 4.41 18.61
CA MET A 73 -7.46 2.98 18.79
C MET A 73 -6.14 2.55 18.17
N ASN A 74 -5.44 1.65 18.86
CA ASN A 74 -4.28 0.98 18.31
C ASN A 74 -4.65 0.29 16.99
N PRO A 75 -3.79 0.34 15.97
CA PRO A 75 -4.11 -0.27 14.68
C PRO A 75 -4.24 -1.79 14.69
N ALA A 76 -3.73 -2.47 15.72
CA ALA A 76 -3.68 -3.94 15.76
C ALA A 76 -4.44 -4.57 16.91
N SER A 77 -4.66 -3.86 18.02
CA SER A 77 -5.19 -4.43 19.26
C SER A 77 -6.23 -3.52 19.92
N LYS A 78 -6.95 -4.06 20.90
CA LYS A 78 -7.93 -3.30 21.70
C LYS A 78 -7.25 -2.48 22.78
N VAL A 79 -6.35 -1.63 22.36
CA VAL A 79 -5.64 -0.64 23.16
C VAL A 79 -6.05 0.73 22.67
N ILE A 80 -6.42 1.61 23.59
CA ILE A 80 -6.86 2.96 23.25
C ILE A 80 -5.95 4.00 23.88
N ALA A 81 -5.64 5.04 23.10
CA ALA A 81 -4.92 6.21 23.59
C ALA A 81 -5.92 7.35 23.80
N LEU A 82 -5.87 7.97 24.98
CA LEU A 82 -6.79 9.03 25.39
C LEU A 82 -5.99 10.26 25.79
N LYS A 83 -6.44 11.42 25.32
CA LYS A 83 -5.93 12.72 25.74
C LYS A 83 -6.98 13.39 26.62
N GLY A 84 -6.55 14.00 27.72
CA GLY A 84 -7.42 14.65 28.68
C GLY A 84 -8.24 15.77 28.08
N LYS A 85 -9.42 16.02 28.66
CA LYS A 85 -10.37 17.03 28.19
C LYS A 85 -9.91 18.43 28.55
N ALA A 86 -9.94 19.32 27.58
CA ALA A 86 -9.70 20.73 27.81
C ALA A 86 -10.75 21.31 28.78
N GLY A 87 -10.30 21.96 29.83
CA GLY A 87 -11.17 22.70 30.75
C GLY A 87 -11.85 21.89 31.84
N THR A 88 -11.52 20.62 32.06
CA THR A 88 -11.97 19.89 33.23
C THR A 88 -11.14 20.28 34.45
N GLU A 89 -11.81 20.82 35.45
CA GLU A 89 -11.28 21.08 36.80
C GLU A 89 -10.08 22.08 36.90
N GLY A 90 -10.00 23.03 35.99
CA GLY A 90 -9.15 24.22 36.20
C GLY A 90 -7.64 23.96 36.28
N THR A 91 -7.14 22.78 35.93
CA THR A 91 -5.71 22.48 35.92
C THR A 91 -5.22 22.32 34.49
N ALA A 92 -4.24 23.13 34.11
CA ALA A 92 -3.53 23.02 32.83
C ALA A 92 -2.92 21.62 32.63
N ALA A 93 -2.69 20.87 33.69
CA ALA A 93 -2.10 19.54 33.68
C ALA A 93 -3.05 18.48 33.06
N ALA A 94 -4.37 18.62 33.23
CA ALA A 94 -5.34 17.65 32.69
C ALA A 94 -5.36 17.62 31.16
N GLN A 95 -5.14 18.77 30.50
CA GLN A 95 -5.08 18.88 29.03
C GLN A 95 -3.87 18.23 28.40
N LYS A 96 -2.79 18.06 29.18
CA LYS A 96 -1.49 17.58 28.69
C LYS A 96 -1.22 16.14 29.04
N THR A 97 -2.16 15.49 29.74
CA THR A 97 -1.98 14.10 30.16
C THR A 97 -2.48 13.14 29.09
N LEU A 98 -1.61 12.21 28.73
CA LEU A 98 -1.87 11.15 27.77
C LEU A 98 -1.96 9.83 28.54
N GLN A 99 -2.96 9.02 28.22
CA GLN A 99 -3.18 7.74 28.89
C GLN A 99 -3.41 6.63 27.88
N ILE A 100 -2.84 5.47 28.12
CA ILE A 100 -2.96 4.30 27.26
C ILE A 100 -3.64 3.19 28.09
N PHE A 101 -4.78 2.70 27.59
CA PHE A 101 -5.56 1.66 28.28
C PHE A 101 -5.70 0.41 27.42
N ASN A 102 -5.59 -0.74 28.05
CA ASN A 102 -6.02 -2.00 27.47
C ASN A 102 -7.50 -2.19 27.81
N ILE A 103 -8.36 -2.21 26.79
CA ILE A 103 -9.81 -2.25 26.98
C ILE A 103 -10.27 -3.62 27.51
N GLU A 104 -9.69 -4.71 27.01
CA GLU A 104 -10.06 -6.07 27.43
C GLU A 104 -9.67 -6.33 28.89
N MET A 105 -8.48 -5.93 29.26
CA MET A 105 -7.95 -6.12 30.64
C MET A 105 -8.44 -5.02 31.59
N LYS A 106 -9.09 -3.99 31.09
CA LYS A 106 -9.58 -2.83 31.84
C LYS A 106 -8.48 -2.20 32.71
N SER A 107 -7.28 -2.12 32.17
CA SER A 107 -6.10 -1.64 32.90
C SER A 107 -5.40 -0.51 32.16
N LYS A 108 -4.87 0.44 32.95
CA LYS A 108 -4.01 1.50 32.41
C LYS A 108 -2.61 0.94 32.21
N MET A 109 -2.12 1.04 30.97
CA MET A 109 -0.81 0.52 30.58
C MET A 109 0.30 1.54 30.78
N LYS A 110 0.03 2.79 30.37
CA LYS A 110 1.01 3.88 30.41
C LYS A 110 0.28 5.21 30.60
N ALA A 111 1.00 6.17 31.14
CA ALA A 111 0.56 7.55 31.21
C ALA A 111 1.78 8.47 31.10
N HIS A 112 1.57 9.64 30.51
CA HIS A 112 2.61 10.66 30.43
C HIS A 112 1.95 12.04 30.38
N THR A 113 2.55 13.00 31.10
CA THR A 113 2.12 14.40 31.05
C THR A 113 3.14 15.19 30.26
N MET A 114 2.69 15.77 29.14
CA MET A 114 3.53 16.61 28.28
C MET A 114 3.66 18.01 28.87
N THR A 115 4.72 18.72 28.50
CA THR A 115 4.88 20.14 28.83
C THR A 115 4.00 21.03 27.95
N ASP A 116 3.80 20.62 26.68
CA ASP A 116 2.94 21.32 25.72
C ASP A 116 1.78 20.46 25.30
N ASP A 117 0.69 21.09 24.86
CA ASP A 117 -0.49 20.38 24.36
C ASP A 117 -0.18 19.58 23.10
N VAL A 118 -0.69 18.36 23.03
CA VAL A 118 -0.68 17.55 21.82
C VAL A 118 -1.88 17.97 20.97
N ILE A 119 -1.60 18.64 19.86
CA ILE A 119 -2.64 19.16 18.96
C ILE A 119 -3.06 18.15 17.90
N PHE A 120 -2.20 17.17 17.65
CA PHE A 120 -2.46 16.06 16.73
C PHE A 120 -1.65 14.87 17.19
N TRP A 121 -2.24 13.68 17.10
CA TRP A 121 -1.52 12.43 17.34
C TRP A 121 -2.05 11.30 16.48
N LYS A 122 -1.22 10.28 16.30
CA LYS A 122 -1.53 9.16 15.43
C LYS A 122 -0.65 7.97 15.82
N TRP A 123 -1.22 6.76 15.73
CA TRP A 123 -0.42 5.54 15.76
C TRP A 123 0.32 5.39 14.42
N ILE A 124 1.64 5.31 14.45
CA ILE A 124 2.46 5.10 13.25
C ILE A 124 2.86 3.62 13.08
N SER A 125 2.68 2.82 14.13
CA SER A 125 2.82 1.37 14.15
C SER A 125 2.02 0.82 15.33
N PRO A 126 1.85 -0.51 15.46
CA PRO A 126 1.18 -1.08 16.65
C PRO A 126 1.89 -0.77 17.96
N ASN A 127 3.13 -0.31 17.91
CA ASN A 127 3.96 -0.09 19.09
C ASN A 127 4.34 1.38 19.31
N THR A 128 4.02 2.30 18.42
CA THR A 128 4.53 3.67 18.50
C THR A 128 3.45 4.69 18.16
N LEU A 129 3.31 5.68 19.04
CA LEU A 129 2.51 6.89 18.83
C LEU A 129 3.38 8.03 18.35
N ALA A 130 2.90 8.81 17.41
CA ALA A 130 3.45 10.10 17.06
C ALA A 130 2.63 11.19 17.73
N LEU A 131 3.30 12.15 18.36
CA LEU A 131 2.69 13.27 19.08
C LEU A 131 3.16 14.57 18.44
N VAL A 132 2.21 15.42 18.06
CA VAL A 132 2.52 16.72 17.46
C VAL A 132 2.06 17.83 18.39
N THR A 133 2.99 18.69 18.77
CA THR A 133 2.69 19.93 19.52
C THR A 133 2.77 21.13 18.59
N GLU A 134 2.58 22.34 19.13
CA GLU A 134 2.74 23.57 18.31
C GLU A 134 4.17 23.75 17.78
N THR A 135 5.16 23.18 18.46
CA THR A 135 6.58 23.42 18.14
C THR A 135 7.34 22.19 17.66
N SER A 136 6.89 20.99 18.01
CA SER A 136 7.72 19.79 17.85
C SER A 136 6.90 18.54 17.59
N VAL A 137 7.58 17.50 17.12
CA VAL A 137 7.04 16.16 16.92
C VAL A 137 7.83 15.16 17.78
N PHE A 138 7.09 14.30 18.48
CA PHE A 138 7.64 13.26 19.34
C PHE A 138 7.17 11.89 18.89
N HIS A 139 7.98 10.86 19.14
CA HIS A 139 7.55 9.47 19.05
C HIS A 139 7.54 8.87 20.45
N TRP A 140 6.51 8.10 20.75
CA TRP A 140 6.34 7.45 22.04
C TRP A 140 6.16 5.95 21.84
N SER A 141 7.19 5.17 22.19
CA SER A 141 7.15 3.72 22.15
C SER A 141 6.32 3.17 23.31
N MET A 142 5.54 2.13 23.03
CA MET A 142 4.75 1.44 24.05
C MET A 142 5.58 0.39 24.82
N GLU A 143 6.83 0.17 24.43
CA GLU A 143 7.69 -0.80 25.09
C GLU A 143 8.24 -0.29 26.43
N GLY A 144 8.13 -1.13 27.46
CA GLY A 144 8.72 -0.85 28.78
C GLY A 144 8.27 0.49 29.37
N ASP A 145 9.20 1.19 30.00
CA ASP A 145 8.98 2.51 30.61
C ASP A 145 9.34 3.66 29.69
N SER A 146 9.31 3.45 28.39
CA SER A 146 9.68 4.45 27.38
C SER A 146 8.89 5.74 27.53
N GLN A 147 9.58 6.86 27.39
CA GLN A 147 9.01 8.21 27.41
C GLN A 147 8.96 8.75 25.99
N PRO A 148 8.10 9.75 25.69
CA PRO A 148 8.14 10.41 24.40
C PRO A 148 9.51 11.03 24.12
N ILE A 149 10.00 10.82 22.88
CA ILE A 149 11.30 11.33 22.43
C ILE A 149 11.05 12.32 21.33
N LYS A 150 11.62 13.53 21.43
CA LYS A 150 11.52 14.53 20.39
C LYS A 150 12.26 14.07 19.14
N MET A 151 11.56 14.06 18.02
CA MET A 151 12.12 13.68 16.73
C MET A 151 12.65 14.91 15.98
N PHE A 152 11.88 15.99 15.93
CA PHE A 152 12.28 17.21 15.25
C PHE A 152 11.41 18.39 15.68
N ASP A 153 11.90 19.59 15.44
CA ASP A 153 11.15 20.85 15.61
C ASP A 153 10.39 21.16 14.31
N ARG A 154 9.19 21.71 14.48
CA ARG A 154 8.36 22.07 13.33
C ARG A 154 8.98 23.22 12.56
N HIS A 155 8.96 23.12 11.24
CA HIS A 155 9.41 24.16 10.34
C HIS A 155 8.42 25.34 10.35
N SER A 156 8.95 26.56 10.19
CA SER A 156 8.14 27.79 10.18
C SER A 156 7.06 27.82 9.09
N SER A 157 7.24 27.07 8.00
CA SER A 157 6.25 26.95 6.93
C SER A 157 4.92 26.36 7.38
N LEU A 158 4.90 25.66 8.52
CA LEU A 158 3.69 25.08 9.10
C LEU A 158 3.08 25.93 10.22
N ASN A 159 3.64 27.11 10.48
CA ASN A 159 3.07 28.01 11.48
C ASN A 159 1.66 28.46 11.05
N GLY A 160 0.70 28.34 11.97
CA GLY A 160 -0.69 28.67 11.70
C GLY A 160 -1.46 27.64 10.87
N CYS A 161 -0.83 26.54 10.47
CA CYS A 161 -1.51 25.47 9.76
C CYS A 161 -2.28 24.56 10.72
N GLN A 162 -3.43 24.08 10.25
CA GLN A 162 -4.09 22.94 10.89
C GLN A 162 -3.34 21.67 10.50
N ILE A 163 -2.83 20.94 11.48
CA ILE A 163 -2.17 19.67 11.22
C ILE A 163 -3.23 18.61 10.92
N ILE A 164 -3.09 17.97 9.76
CA ILE A 164 -4.09 17.01 9.28
C ILE A 164 -3.58 15.58 9.20
N ASN A 165 -2.26 15.38 9.10
CA ASN A 165 -1.70 14.03 9.04
C ASN A 165 -0.21 14.03 9.38
N TYR A 166 0.28 12.85 9.70
CA TYR A 166 1.68 12.53 9.93
C TYR A 166 1.97 11.14 9.37
N ARG A 167 3.04 11.01 8.57
CA ARG A 167 3.36 9.74 7.92
C ARG A 167 4.85 9.42 8.10
N THR A 168 5.17 8.14 8.08
CA THR A 168 6.56 7.66 8.16
C THR A 168 6.77 6.50 7.19
N ASP A 169 8.04 6.26 6.83
CA ASP A 169 8.43 5.00 6.23
C ASP A 169 8.41 3.87 7.29
N PRO A 170 8.50 2.59 6.89
CA PRO A 170 8.42 1.48 7.86
C PRO A 170 9.50 1.48 8.94
N LYS A 171 10.68 2.02 8.64
CA LYS A 171 11.81 2.08 9.58
C LYS A 171 11.80 3.31 10.46
N HIS A 172 10.83 4.21 10.29
CA HIS A 172 10.75 5.49 11.00
C HIS A 172 12.01 6.35 10.81
N THR A 173 12.62 6.29 9.63
CA THR A 173 13.80 7.09 9.28
C THR A 173 13.47 8.31 8.44
N TRP A 174 12.33 8.31 7.79
CA TRP A 174 11.76 9.43 7.06
C TRP A 174 10.42 9.79 7.65
N LEU A 175 10.28 11.05 8.05
CA LEU A 175 9.12 11.54 8.79
C LEU A 175 8.49 12.69 8.03
N LEU A 176 7.15 12.70 7.93
CA LEU A 176 6.43 13.73 7.18
C LEU A 176 5.27 14.27 7.99
N LEU A 177 5.30 15.57 8.23
CA LEU A 177 4.21 16.31 8.87
C LEU A 177 3.44 17.10 7.81
N ILE A 178 2.11 17.02 7.83
CA ILE A 178 1.24 17.65 6.84
C ILE A 178 0.27 18.61 7.54
N GLY A 179 0.23 19.85 7.06
CA GLY A 179 -0.71 20.85 7.50
C GLY A 179 -1.38 21.56 6.34
N ILE A 180 -2.53 22.17 6.62
CA ILE A 180 -3.26 23.00 5.64
C ILE A 180 -3.61 24.35 6.25
N SER A 181 -3.74 25.35 5.38
CA SER A 181 -4.19 26.69 5.78
C SER A 181 -5.01 27.31 4.65
N ALA A 182 -5.97 28.16 5.03
CA ALA A 182 -6.75 28.92 4.06
C ALA A 182 -6.00 30.20 3.71
N GLN A 183 -5.69 30.39 2.42
CA GLN A 183 -4.99 31.57 1.90
C GLN A 183 -5.63 31.98 0.57
N GLN A 184 -6.05 33.23 0.47
CA GLN A 184 -6.58 33.82 -0.78
C GLN A 184 -7.67 32.95 -1.46
N ASN A 185 -8.66 32.51 -0.68
CA ASN A 185 -9.77 31.64 -1.11
C ASN A 185 -9.33 30.23 -1.59
N ARG A 186 -8.13 29.80 -1.20
CA ARG A 186 -7.59 28.49 -1.54
C ARG A 186 -7.07 27.78 -0.29
N VAL A 187 -7.18 26.46 -0.25
CA VAL A 187 -6.56 25.65 0.79
C VAL A 187 -5.14 25.29 0.34
N VAL A 188 -4.15 25.82 1.06
CA VAL A 188 -2.74 25.56 0.79
C VAL A 188 -2.24 24.44 1.69
N GLY A 189 -1.58 23.45 1.11
CA GLY A 189 -0.94 22.37 1.85
C GLY A 189 0.53 22.64 2.10
N ALA A 190 0.97 22.45 3.34
CA ALA A 190 2.37 22.59 3.73
C ALA A 190 2.85 21.30 4.37
N MET A 191 3.97 20.79 3.91
CA MET A 191 4.56 19.57 4.42
C MET A 191 5.99 19.83 4.88
N GLN A 192 6.42 19.09 5.90
CA GLN A 192 7.79 19.07 6.35
C GLN A 192 8.30 17.63 6.29
N LEU A 193 9.26 17.38 5.42
CA LEU A 193 9.93 16.09 5.29
C LEU A 193 11.22 16.13 6.09
N TYR A 194 11.34 15.24 7.08
CA TYR A 194 12.51 15.17 7.95
C TYR A 194 13.24 13.84 7.78
N SER A 195 14.56 13.92 7.61
CA SER A 195 15.45 12.76 7.61
C SER A 195 16.08 12.60 9.00
N VAL A 196 15.82 11.48 9.64
CA VAL A 196 16.40 11.17 10.95
C VAL A 196 17.91 11.04 10.88
N GLU A 197 18.41 10.39 9.82
CA GLU A 197 19.86 10.19 9.63
C GLU A 197 20.62 11.48 9.40
N ARG A 198 20.08 12.35 8.54
CA ARG A 198 20.71 13.62 8.17
C ARG A 198 20.38 14.76 9.13
N LYS A 199 19.39 14.57 10.00
CA LYS A 199 18.88 15.58 10.94
C LYS A 199 18.52 16.88 10.25
N CYS A 200 17.88 16.80 9.09
CA CYS A 200 17.49 17.97 8.32
C CYS A 200 16.07 17.85 7.80
N SER A 201 15.42 19.01 7.67
CA SER A 201 14.06 19.15 7.19
C SER A 201 14.04 19.81 5.83
N GLN A 202 13.06 19.42 5.00
CA GLN A 202 12.76 20.06 3.73
C GLN A 202 11.28 20.46 3.72
N PRO A 203 10.97 21.76 3.58
CA PRO A 203 9.59 22.20 3.39
C PRO A 203 9.15 21.90 1.96
N ILE A 204 7.93 21.42 1.83
CA ILE A 204 7.34 21.02 0.54
C ILE A 204 5.89 21.50 0.52
N GLU A 205 5.43 22.08 -0.59
CA GLU A 205 4.00 22.33 -0.79
C GLU A 205 3.32 21.02 -1.19
N GLY A 206 2.33 20.59 -0.42
CA GLY A 206 1.61 19.36 -0.70
C GLY A 206 0.42 19.16 0.22
N HIS A 207 -0.57 18.41 -0.25
CA HIS A 207 -1.84 18.19 0.44
C HIS A 207 -1.99 16.79 1.02
N ALA A 208 -1.50 15.77 0.30
CA ALA A 208 -1.64 14.38 0.69
C ALA A 208 -0.39 13.60 0.28
N ALA A 209 -0.02 12.62 1.09
CA ALA A 209 1.22 11.89 0.86
C ALA A 209 1.20 10.49 1.48
N SER A 210 2.08 9.65 0.98
CA SER A 210 2.38 8.33 1.54
C SER A 210 3.80 7.93 1.20
N PHE A 211 4.43 7.15 2.07
CA PHE A 211 5.64 6.41 1.73
C PHE A 211 5.24 5.06 1.16
N ALA A 212 6.12 4.49 0.34
CA ALA A 212 5.90 3.19 -0.28
C ALA A 212 7.22 2.44 -0.41
N GLN A 213 7.15 1.12 -0.34
CA GLN A 213 8.26 0.22 -0.66
C GLN A 213 7.96 -0.40 -2.01
N PHE A 214 8.81 -0.17 -2.99
CA PHE A 214 8.61 -0.71 -4.34
C PHE A 214 9.88 -1.36 -4.84
N LYS A 215 9.79 -2.64 -5.18
CA LYS A 215 10.91 -3.40 -5.74
C LYS A 215 10.88 -3.30 -7.25
N MET A 216 11.85 -2.59 -7.81
CA MET A 216 12.04 -2.49 -9.25
C MET A 216 12.57 -3.81 -9.82
N GLU A 217 12.21 -4.10 -11.07
CA GLU A 217 12.77 -5.23 -11.78
C GLU A 217 14.29 -5.11 -11.87
N GLY A 218 14.99 -6.20 -11.52
CA GLY A 218 16.45 -6.23 -11.52
C GLY A 218 17.10 -5.76 -10.22
N ASN A 219 16.36 -5.16 -9.30
CA ASN A 219 16.87 -4.77 -7.99
C ASN A 219 16.62 -5.88 -6.96
N ALA A 220 17.60 -6.09 -6.07
CA ALA A 220 17.49 -7.11 -5.02
C ALA A 220 16.62 -6.63 -3.86
N GLU A 221 16.65 -5.33 -3.56
CA GLU A 221 15.95 -4.74 -2.41
C GLU A 221 14.90 -3.73 -2.86
N PRO A 222 13.83 -3.51 -2.07
CA PRO A 222 12.85 -2.46 -2.37
C PRO A 222 13.46 -1.07 -2.26
N SER A 223 13.02 -0.18 -3.14
CA SER A 223 13.27 1.27 -3.02
C SER A 223 12.26 1.88 -2.08
N THR A 224 12.68 2.85 -1.26
CA THR A 224 11.77 3.64 -0.44
C THR A 224 11.34 4.87 -1.21
N LEU A 225 10.06 4.96 -1.50
CA LEU A 225 9.46 6.03 -2.29
C LEU A 225 8.65 6.98 -1.43
N PHE A 226 8.71 8.25 -1.76
CA PHE A 226 7.87 9.30 -1.22
C PHE A 226 6.93 9.77 -2.32
N CYS A 227 5.63 9.55 -2.10
CA CYS A 227 4.58 9.90 -3.04
C CYS A 227 3.76 11.05 -2.44
N PHE A 228 3.57 12.14 -3.18
CA PHE A 228 2.74 13.22 -2.68
C PHE A 228 1.99 13.92 -3.80
N ALA A 229 0.82 14.43 -3.46
CA ALA A 229 -0.05 15.15 -4.38
C ALA A 229 -0.32 16.56 -3.85
N VAL A 230 -0.37 17.52 -4.77
CA VAL A 230 -0.60 18.92 -4.46
C VAL A 230 -1.49 19.54 -5.54
N ARG A 231 -2.35 20.47 -5.14
CA ARG A 231 -3.01 21.37 -6.08
C ARG A 231 -2.61 22.80 -5.77
N THR A 232 -2.00 23.44 -6.77
CA THR A 232 -1.62 24.85 -6.72
C THR A 232 -2.44 25.64 -7.71
N VAL A 233 -2.17 26.96 -7.82
CA VAL A 233 -2.79 27.80 -8.84
C VAL A 233 -2.45 27.34 -10.27
N GLN A 234 -1.36 26.60 -10.42
CA GLN A 234 -0.90 26.08 -11.71
C GLN A 234 -1.52 24.70 -12.04
N GLY A 235 -2.26 24.11 -11.13
CA GLY A 235 -2.92 22.82 -11.31
C GLY A 235 -2.49 21.76 -10.33
N GLY A 236 -3.00 20.54 -10.50
CA GLY A 236 -2.68 19.39 -9.66
C GLY A 236 -1.48 18.62 -10.17
N LYS A 237 -0.65 18.12 -9.23
CA LYS A 237 0.53 17.30 -9.52
C LYS A 237 0.65 16.15 -8.54
N LEU A 238 1.08 15.01 -9.05
CA LEU A 238 1.52 13.86 -8.25
C LEU A 238 3.01 13.66 -8.48
N HIS A 239 3.77 13.59 -7.40
CA HIS A 239 5.20 13.34 -7.44
C HIS A 239 5.50 12.00 -6.79
N ILE A 240 6.41 11.22 -7.39
CA ILE A 240 6.92 9.96 -6.85
C ILE A 240 8.44 10.03 -6.93
N ILE A 241 9.10 10.04 -5.77
CA ILE A 241 10.55 10.17 -5.68
C ILE A 241 11.13 9.15 -4.71
N GLU A 242 12.31 8.64 -5.02
CA GLU A 242 13.05 7.80 -4.08
C GLU A 242 13.68 8.69 -3.02
N VAL A 243 13.52 8.33 -1.74
CA VAL A 243 14.13 9.05 -0.63
C VAL A 243 15.38 8.31 -0.13
N GLY A 244 16.41 9.11 0.19
CA GLY A 244 17.69 8.56 0.63
C GLY A 244 18.52 7.99 -0.51
N GLN A 245 19.61 7.32 -0.14
CA GLN A 245 20.45 6.62 -1.10
C GLN A 245 19.78 5.29 -1.48
N PRO A 246 19.86 4.89 -2.77
CA PRO A 246 19.41 3.56 -3.16
C PRO A 246 20.15 2.48 -2.34
N PRO A 247 19.49 1.37 -2.00
CA PRO A 247 20.18 0.24 -1.39
C PRO A 247 21.36 -0.23 -2.24
N ALA A 248 22.40 -0.76 -1.59
CA ALA A 248 23.63 -1.19 -2.30
C ALA A 248 23.30 -2.19 -3.41
N GLY A 249 23.79 -1.93 -4.62
CA GLY A 249 23.54 -2.76 -5.79
C GLY A 249 22.24 -2.47 -6.53
N ASN A 250 21.37 -1.62 -6.00
CA ASN A 250 20.13 -1.23 -6.67
C ASN A 250 20.35 -0.12 -7.68
N GLN A 251 19.62 -0.19 -8.79
CA GLN A 251 19.45 0.96 -9.68
C GLN A 251 18.53 1.98 -9.02
N PRO A 252 18.80 3.29 -9.16
CA PRO A 252 17.93 4.31 -8.58
C PRO A 252 16.59 4.36 -9.30
N PHE A 253 15.55 4.73 -8.54
CA PHE A 253 14.22 4.99 -9.10
C PHE A 253 14.22 6.37 -9.77
N THR A 254 13.84 6.42 -11.04
CA THR A 254 13.70 7.70 -11.74
C THR A 254 12.45 8.42 -11.27
N LYS A 255 12.60 9.62 -10.72
CA LYS A 255 11.47 10.41 -10.21
C LYS A 255 10.40 10.62 -11.27
N LYS A 256 9.15 10.61 -10.84
CA LYS A 256 7.98 10.84 -11.69
C LYS A 256 7.23 12.08 -11.21
N ALA A 257 6.70 12.85 -12.16
CA ALA A 257 5.80 13.96 -11.89
C ALA A 257 4.73 13.95 -12.98
N VAL A 258 3.47 13.83 -12.59
CA VAL A 258 2.34 13.80 -13.53
C VAL A 258 1.25 14.75 -13.05
N ASP A 259 0.40 15.17 -14.01
CA ASP A 259 -0.74 16.01 -13.70
C ASP A 259 -1.82 15.19 -12.97
N VAL A 260 -2.46 15.80 -12.00
CA VAL A 260 -3.69 15.31 -11.38
C VAL A 260 -4.84 16.13 -11.96
N PHE A 261 -5.75 15.46 -12.62
CA PHE A 261 -6.87 16.10 -13.29
C PHE A 261 -7.95 16.50 -12.28
N PHE A 262 -8.43 17.76 -12.38
CA PHE A 262 -9.61 18.23 -11.67
C PHE A 262 -10.60 18.78 -12.70
N PRO A 263 -11.88 18.36 -12.64
CA PRO A 263 -12.89 18.92 -13.56
C PRO A 263 -13.05 20.43 -13.37
N ALA A 264 -13.53 21.12 -14.40
CA ALA A 264 -13.73 22.58 -14.37
C ALA A 264 -14.70 23.01 -13.26
N GLU A 265 -15.72 22.20 -12.97
CA GLU A 265 -16.70 22.43 -11.90
C GLU A 265 -16.11 22.21 -10.49
N ALA A 266 -14.95 21.55 -10.37
CA ALA A 266 -14.29 21.27 -9.10
C ALA A 266 -13.12 22.24 -8.85
N GLN A 267 -13.38 23.55 -8.95
CA GLN A 267 -12.33 24.58 -8.84
C GLN A 267 -11.67 24.64 -7.47
N ASN A 268 -12.41 24.30 -6.41
CA ASN A 268 -11.92 24.38 -5.04
C ASN A 268 -11.56 23.02 -4.46
N ASP A 269 -11.57 21.97 -5.28
CA ASP A 269 -11.18 20.64 -4.85
C ASP A 269 -9.66 20.52 -4.68
N PHE A 270 -9.23 19.65 -3.81
CA PHE A 270 -7.82 19.39 -3.56
C PHE A 270 -7.64 17.99 -2.97
N PRO A 271 -6.43 17.41 -3.07
CA PRO A 271 -6.16 16.09 -2.47
C PRO A 271 -6.29 16.10 -0.95
N VAL A 272 -6.92 15.09 -0.36
CA VAL A 272 -7.09 14.99 1.10
C VAL A 272 -6.51 13.70 1.68
N ALA A 273 -6.36 12.63 0.87
CA ALA A 273 -5.87 11.36 1.37
C ALA A 273 -5.11 10.60 0.28
N MET A 274 -4.12 9.84 0.72
CA MET A 274 -3.36 8.95 -0.15
C MET A 274 -3.04 7.67 0.60
N GLN A 275 -3.26 6.52 -0.05
CA GLN A 275 -2.77 5.23 0.43
C GLN A 275 -2.11 4.51 -0.73
N VAL A 276 -1.05 3.78 -0.45
CA VAL A 276 -0.34 2.99 -1.45
C VAL A 276 -0.57 1.51 -1.15
N SER A 277 -0.98 0.77 -2.18
CA SER A 277 -1.17 -0.67 -2.06
C SER A 277 0.17 -1.38 -2.14
N ALA A 278 0.56 -2.09 -1.07
CA ALA A 278 1.72 -2.97 -1.10
C ALA A 278 1.45 -4.22 -1.96
N LYS A 279 0.18 -4.60 -2.11
CA LYS A 279 -0.22 -5.78 -2.87
C LYS A 279 -0.14 -5.57 -4.38
N TYR A 280 -0.57 -4.40 -4.87
CA TYR A 280 -0.70 -4.12 -6.30
C TYR A 280 0.26 -3.05 -6.81
N ASP A 281 0.99 -2.37 -5.93
CA ASP A 281 1.87 -1.24 -6.26
C ASP A 281 1.14 -0.15 -7.04
N VAL A 282 -0.01 0.23 -6.51
CA VAL A 282 -0.83 1.33 -7.03
C VAL A 282 -1.09 2.35 -5.93
N ILE A 283 -1.30 3.59 -6.34
CA ILE A 283 -1.58 4.72 -5.45
C ILE A 283 -3.07 5.04 -5.55
N TYR A 284 -3.75 5.08 -4.38
CA TYR A 284 -5.11 5.61 -4.26
C TYR A 284 -5.03 7.03 -3.76
N LEU A 285 -5.58 7.96 -4.51
CA LEU A 285 -5.66 9.38 -4.16
C LEU A 285 -7.13 9.78 -4.04
N ILE A 286 -7.51 10.37 -2.91
CA ILE A 286 -8.88 10.84 -2.69
C ILE A 286 -8.86 12.35 -2.52
N THR A 287 -9.84 13.03 -3.13
CA THR A 287 -9.98 14.47 -3.06
C THR A 287 -11.11 14.90 -2.11
N LYS A 288 -11.11 16.17 -1.75
CA LYS A 288 -12.10 16.77 -0.85
C LYS A 288 -13.54 16.55 -1.33
N TYR A 289 -13.77 16.60 -2.64
CA TYR A 289 -15.10 16.44 -3.25
C TYR A 289 -15.51 14.98 -3.43
N GLY A 290 -14.65 14.03 -3.05
CA GLY A 290 -14.97 12.61 -3.10
C GLY A 290 -14.57 11.90 -4.40
N TYR A 291 -13.68 12.49 -5.18
CA TYR A 291 -13.08 11.79 -6.32
C TYR A 291 -12.00 10.84 -5.84
N ILE A 292 -11.93 9.67 -6.48
CA ILE A 292 -10.78 8.77 -6.33
C ILE A 292 -9.99 8.74 -7.64
N HIS A 293 -8.67 8.69 -7.51
CA HIS A 293 -7.74 8.47 -8.59
C HIS A 293 -6.90 7.25 -8.28
N LEU A 294 -6.64 6.43 -9.28
CA LEU A 294 -5.77 5.26 -9.18
C LEU A 294 -4.58 5.45 -10.11
N TYR A 295 -3.36 5.41 -9.55
CA TYR A 295 -2.12 5.56 -10.32
C TYR A 295 -1.25 4.32 -10.18
N ASP A 296 -0.56 3.95 -11.26
CA ASP A 296 0.53 2.98 -11.18
C ASP A 296 1.75 3.64 -10.52
N ILE A 297 2.37 2.98 -9.54
CA ILE A 297 3.48 3.58 -8.80
C ILE A 297 4.75 3.69 -9.65
N GLU A 298 4.98 2.76 -10.56
CA GLU A 298 6.21 2.71 -11.35
C GLU A 298 6.25 3.76 -12.44
N THR A 299 5.13 3.96 -13.15
CA THR A 299 5.02 4.87 -14.30
C THR A 299 4.30 6.17 -13.97
N ALA A 300 3.63 6.24 -12.83
CA ALA A 300 2.73 7.32 -12.43
C ALA A 300 1.52 7.51 -13.38
N THR A 301 1.22 6.52 -14.19
CA THR A 301 0.07 6.57 -15.11
C THR A 301 -1.24 6.53 -14.32
N CYS A 302 -2.16 7.44 -14.65
CA CYS A 302 -3.52 7.40 -14.10
C CYS A 302 -4.30 6.26 -14.75
N ILE A 303 -4.70 5.27 -13.95
CA ILE A 303 -5.45 4.12 -14.43
C ILE A 303 -6.95 4.43 -14.45
N TYR A 304 -7.45 5.11 -13.43
CA TYR A 304 -8.88 5.34 -13.24
C TYR A 304 -9.13 6.59 -12.43
N MET A 305 -10.22 7.27 -12.71
CA MET A 305 -10.70 8.42 -11.95
C MET A 305 -12.22 8.44 -11.97
N ASN A 306 -12.83 8.61 -10.81
CA ASN A 306 -14.29 8.81 -10.71
C ASN A 306 -14.64 9.40 -9.35
N ARG A 307 -15.84 10.00 -9.26
CA ARG A 307 -16.39 10.43 -7.99
C ARG A 307 -17.08 9.24 -7.31
N ILE A 308 -16.63 8.90 -6.11
CA ILE A 308 -17.12 7.76 -5.34
C ILE A 308 -18.00 8.18 -4.16
N SER A 309 -17.97 9.44 -3.77
CA SER A 309 -18.75 9.96 -2.64
C SER A 309 -19.19 11.39 -2.94
N GLY A 310 -20.46 11.69 -2.70
CA GLY A 310 -20.98 13.06 -2.74
C GLY A 310 -20.57 13.89 -1.52
N ASP A 311 -20.08 13.23 -0.47
CA ASP A 311 -19.65 13.85 0.77
C ASP A 311 -18.17 13.61 1.00
N THR A 312 -17.52 14.54 1.70
CA THR A 312 -16.09 14.44 2.00
C THR A 312 -15.77 13.17 2.78
N ILE A 313 -14.79 12.42 2.28
CA ILE A 313 -14.17 11.31 3.00
C ILE A 313 -13.06 11.92 3.86
N PHE A 314 -13.27 12.00 5.17
CA PHE A 314 -12.41 12.80 6.05
C PHE A 314 -11.35 11.97 6.79
N VAL A 315 -11.44 10.65 6.74
CA VAL A 315 -10.45 9.75 7.33
C VAL A 315 -10.32 8.50 6.45
N THR A 316 -9.10 8.04 6.28
CA THR A 316 -8.80 6.82 5.50
C THR A 316 -7.73 5.99 6.19
N ALA A 317 -7.67 4.72 5.83
CA ALA A 317 -6.62 3.80 6.23
C ALA A 317 -6.37 2.80 5.09
N PRO A 318 -5.23 2.09 5.09
CA PRO A 318 -5.06 0.96 4.19
C PRO A 318 -6.10 -0.14 4.50
N HIS A 319 -6.69 -0.71 3.46
CA HIS A 319 -7.56 -1.87 3.60
C HIS A 319 -6.72 -3.12 3.29
N GLU A 320 -6.18 -3.73 4.34
CA GLU A 320 -5.11 -4.75 4.22
C GLU A 320 -5.58 -5.99 3.46
N THR A 321 -6.82 -6.46 3.70
CA THR A 321 -7.32 -7.68 3.08
C THR A 321 -7.45 -7.59 1.57
N SER A 322 -7.84 -6.42 1.05
CA SER A 322 -8.05 -6.21 -0.39
C SER A 322 -6.89 -5.51 -1.09
N GLY A 323 -5.90 -5.02 -0.34
CA GLY A 323 -4.86 -4.15 -0.89
C GLY A 323 -5.41 -2.81 -1.36
N GLY A 324 -6.51 -2.35 -0.78
CA GLY A 324 -7.19 -1.12 -1.14
C GLY A 324 -7.09 -0.02 -0.11
N ILE A 325 -8.02 0.91 -0.19
CA ILE A 325 -8.20 2.01 0.75
C ILE A 325 -9.59 1.91 1.37
N ILE A 326 -9.68 2.15 2.67
CA ILE A 326 -10.97 2.25 3.39
C ILE A 326 -11.10 3.66 3.96
N GLY A 327 -12.31 4.20 3.93
CA GLY A 327 -12.56 5.54 4.41
C GLY A 327 -13.96 5.71 4.98
N VAL A 328 -14.15 6.84 5.66
CA VAL A 328 -15.43 7.24 6.22
C VAL A 328 -15.79 8.63 5.70
N ASN A 329 -16.99 8.78 5.15
CA ASN A 329 -17.47 10.07 4.71
C ASN A 329 -18.34 10.74 5.80
N ARG A 330 -18.70 12.01 5.58
CA ARG A 330 -19.44 12.80 6.56
C ARG A 330 -20.85 12.30 6.82
N LYS A 331 -21.40 11.47 5.95
CA LYS A 331 -22.70 10.81 6.16
C LYS A 331 -22.60 9.56 7.04
N GLY A 332 -21.39 9.17 7.43
CA GLY A 332 -21.18 7.95 8.21
C GLY A 332 -21.08 6.68 7.39
N GLN A 333 -20.94 6.79 6.08
CA GLN A 333 -20.72 5.66 5.21
C GLN A 333 -19.26 5.21 5.30
N VAL A 334 -19.05 3.95 5.64
CA VAL A 334 -17.72 3.31 5.64
C VAL A 334 -17.58 2.55 4.35
N LEU A 335 -16.63 2.96 3.51
CA LEU A 335 -16.48 2.44 2.16
C LEU A 335 -15.03 2.08 1.86
N SER A 336 -14.83 1.12 0.97
CA SER A 336 -13.51 0.77 0.48
C SER A 336 -13.48 0.70 -1.03
N VAL A 337 -12.29 0.94 -1.56
CA VAL A 337 -11.97 0.79 -2.98
C VAL A 337 -10.73 -0.07 -3.09
N SER A 338 -10.76 -1.05 -3.97
CA SER A 338 -9.63 -1.92 -4.24
C SER A 338 -9.56 -2.23 -5.73
N VAL A 339 -8.46 -2.84 -6.14
CA VAL A 339 -8.29 -3.32 -7.51
C VAL A 339 -9.24 -4.49 -7.77
N GLU A 340 -9.97 -4.43 -8.90
CA GLU A 340 -10.73 -5.57 -9.39
C GLU A 340 -9.81 -6.43 -10.27
N GLU A 341 -9.33 -7.55 -9.72
CA GLU A 341 -8.30 -8.38 -10.36
C GLU A 341 -8.70 -8.89 -11.74
N ASP A 342 -9.99 -9.23 -11.93
CA ASP A 342 -10.47 -9.78 -13.20
C ASP A 342 -10.58 -8.72 -14.30
N ASN A 343 -10.67 -7.45 -13.93
CA ASN A 343 -11.00 -6.37 -14.85
C ASN A 343 -9.86 -5.40 -15.12
N ILE A 344 -8.89 -5.26 -14.20
CA ILE A 344 -7.90 -4.18 -14.30
C ILE A 344 -7.03 -4.31 -15.56
N ILE A 345 -6.57 -5.50 -15.90
CA ILE A 345 -5.70 -5.71 -17.06
C ILE A 345 -6.48 -5.49 -18.37
N PRO A 346 -7.66 -6.10 -18.57
CA PRO A 346 -8.47 -5.76 -19.75
C PRO A 346 -8.81 -4.27 -19.85
N TYR A 347 -9.10 -3.62 -18.73
CA TYR A 347 -9.39 -2.19 -18.69
C TYR A 347 -8.20 -1.36 -19.17
N ILE A 348 -7.00 -1.62 -18.66
CA ILE A 348 -5.79 -0.89 -19.07
C ILE A 348 -5.51 -1.11 -20.54
N ASN A 349 -5.68 -2.34 -21.03
CA ASN A 349 -5.43 -2.67 -22.43
C ASN A 349 -6.44 -2.03 -23.38
N THR A 350 -7.74 -2.12 -23.09
CA THR A 350 -8.81 -1.75 -24.02
C THR A 350 -9.33 -0.33 -23.82
N VAL A 351 -9.55 0.11 -22.59
CA VAL A 351 -10.09 1.45 -22.29
C VAL A 351 -8.98 2.49 -22.28
N LEU A 352 -7.89 2.24 -21.55
CA LEU A 352 -6.73 3.13 -21.55
C LEU A 352 -5.90 3.03 -22.83
N GLN A 353 -6.07 1.97 -23.60
CA GLN A 353 -5.28 1.69 -24.79
C GLN A 353 -3.78 1.73 -24.52
N ASN A 354 -3.36 1.13 -23.40
CA ASN A 354 -1.98 1.10 -22.97
C ASN A 354 -1.53 -0.36 -22.76
N PRO A 355 -1.22 -1.08 -23.84
CA PRO A 355 -0.83 -2.49 -23.75
C PRO A 355 0.48 -2.72 -22.98
N ASP A 356 1.42 -1.77 -23.05
CA ASP A 356 2.69 -1.88 -22.33
C ASP A 356 2.46 -1.87 -20.82
N LEU A 357 1.61 -0.99 -20.32
CA LEU A 357 1.25 -0.93 -18.90
C LEU A 357 0.46 -2.17 -18.49
N ALA A 358 -0.45 -2.65 -19.33
CA ALA A 358 -1.20 -3.87 -19.08
C ALA A 358 -0.28 -5.09 -18.91
N LEU A 359 0.71 -5.24 -19.80
CA LEU A 359 1.71 -6.30 -19.68
C LEU A 359 2.52 -6.18 -18.40
N ARG A 360 2.97 -4.97 -18.08
CA ARG A 360 3.82 -4.71 -16.92
C ARG A 360 3.11 -5.02 -15.60
N ILE A 361 1.90 -4.56 -15.44
CA ILE A 361 1.10 -4.81 -14.22
C ILE A 361 0.69 -6.28 -14.14
N ALA A 362 0.35 -6.90 -15.27
CA ALA A 362 -0.01 -8.32 -15.31
C ALA A 362 1.15 -9.19 -14.83
N VAL A 363 2.37 -8.94 -15.29
CA VAL A 363 3.59 -9.66 -14.84
C VAL A 363 3.86 -9.37 -13.36
N ARG A 364 3.85 -8.10 -12.97
CA ARG A 364 4.20 -7.68 -11.62
C ARG A 364 3.29 -8.28 -10.56
N ASN A 365 2.00 -8.40 -10.88
CA ASN A 365 0.98 -8.84 -9.92
C ASN A 365 0.41 -10.23 -10.23
N ASN A 366 0.94 -10.91 -11.23
CA ASN A 366 0.46 -12.23 -11.68
C ASN A 366 -1.06 -12.22 -11.95
N LEU A 367 -1.51 -11.26 -12.79
CA LEU A 367 -2.92 -11.09 -13.13
C LEU A 367 -3.23 -11.54 -14.54
N ALA A 368 -4.38 -12.18 -14.72
CA ALA A 368 -4.90 -12.59 -16.02
C ALA A 368 -5.51 -11.39 -16.77
N GLY A 369 -5.71 -11.54 -18.08
CA GLY A 369 -6.40 -10.56 -18.92
C GLY A 369 -5.58 -10.00 -20.07
N ALA A 370 -4.29 -10.35 -20.14
CA ALA A 370 -3.41 -9.91 -21.24
C ALA A 370 -2.81 -11.11 -21.98
N GLU A 371 -3.48 -12.26 -21.98
CA GLU A 371 -2.97 -13.50 -22.55
C GLU A 371 -2.57 -13.33 -24.01
N ASP A 372 -3.41 -12.72 -24.82
CA ASP A 372 -3.13 -12.48 -26.23
C ASP A 372 -1.89 -11.61 -26.45
N LEU A 373 -1.67 -10.63 -25.59
CA LEU A 373 -0.51 -9.75 -25.65
C LEU A 373 0.78 -10.53 -25.35
N PHE A 374 0.75 -11.42 -24.36
CA PHE A 374 1.91 -12.25 -24.02
C PHE A 374 2.22 -13.24 -25.13
N VAL A 375 1.20 -13.88 -25.70
CA VAL A 375 1.38 -14.83 -26.81
C VAL A 375 2.00 -14.11 -28.03
N ARG A 376 1.50 -12.93 -28.39
CA ARG A 376 2.07 -12.14 -29.51
C ARG A 376 3.50 -11.73 -29.23
N LYS A 377 3.79 -11.25 -28.03
CA LYS A 377 5.14 -10.83 -27.65
C LYS A 377 6.12 -12.01 -27.70
N PHE A 378 5.71 -13.15 -27.15
CA PHE A 378 6.51 -14.37 -27.20
C PHE A 378 6.78 -14.81 -28.64
N ASN A 379 5.75 -14.88 -29.48
CA ASN A 379 5.88 -15.29 -30.88
C ASN A 379 6.78 -14.32 -31.67
N MET A 380 6.64 -13.02 -31.45
CA MET A 380 7.48 -12.02 -32.12
C MET A 380 8.95 -12.18 -31.75
N LEU A 381 9.27 -12.31 -30.46
CA LEU A 381 10.63 -12.51 -29.99
C LEU A 381 11.22 -13.82 -30.51
N PHE A 382 10.41 -14.89 -30.52
CA PHE A 382 10.82 -16.22 -30.98
C PHE A 382 11.14 -16.18 -32.48
N GLN A 383 10.29 -15.58 -33.30
CA GLN A 383 10.49 -15.45 -34.76
C GLN A 383 11.70 -14.58 -35.11
N ASN A 384 12.01 -13.60 -34.29
CA ASN A 384 13.18 -12.73 -34.47
C ASN A 384 14.50 -13.36 -33.98
N GLY A 385 14.47 -14.60 -33.50
CA GLY A 385 15.65 -15.29 -33.00
C GLY A 385 16.09 -14.83 -31.62
N GLN A 386 15.27 -14.03 -30.91
CA GLN A 386 15.57 -13.53 -29.55
C GLN A 386 15.09 -14.56 -28.52
N TYR A 387 15.71 -15.73 -28.52
CA TYR A 387 15.24 -16.87 -27.72
C TYR A 387 15.38 -16.66 -26.21
N ALA A 388 16.43 -15.98 -25.75
CA ALA A 388 16.61 -15.66 -24.35
C ALA A 388 15.48 -14.75 -23.83
N GLU A 389 15.12 -13.72 -24.61
CA GLU A 389 14.03 -12.82 -24.25
C GLU A 389 12.67 -13.52 -24.35
N ALA A 390 12.48 -14.38 -25.37
CA ALA A 390 11.26 -15.19 -25.49
C ALA A 390 11.11 -16.13 -24.28
N ALA A 391 12.20 -16.73 -23.81
CA ALA A 391 12.19 -17.59 -22.63
C ALA A 391 11.78 -16.84 -21.36
N LYS A 392 12.25 -15.60 -21.18
CA LYS A 392 11.82 -14.75 -20.05
C LYS A 392 10.34 -14.44 -20.10
N VAL A 393 9.82 -14.13 -21.28
CA VAL A 393 8.37 -13.85 -21.45
C VAL A 393 7.55 -15.11 -21.12
N ALA A 394 7.97 -16.27 -21.63
CA ALA A 394 7.25 -17.52 -21.36
C ALA A 394 7.27 -17.91 -19.88
N ALA A 395 8.41 -17.70 -19.20
CA ALA A 395 8.55 -18.03 -17.78
C ALA A 395 7.74 -17.09 -16.89
N ASN A 396 7.65 -15.81 -17.25
CA ASN A 396 7.05 -14.76 -16.41
C ASN A 396 5.60 -14.44 -16.76
N ALA A 397 5.04 -15.00 -17.83
CA ALA A 397 3.65 -14.73 -18.19
C ALA A 397 2.73 -15.15 -17.04
N PRO A 398 1.72 -14.30 -16.71
CA PRO A 398 0.85 -14.54 -15.57
C PRO A 398 0.12 -15.89 -15.65
N LYS A 399 -0.12 -16.50 -14.50
CA LYS A 399 -0.84 -17.77 -14.36
C LYS A 399 -0.22 -18.94 -15.13
N GLY A 400 1.05 -18.80 -15.54
CA GLY A 400 1.76 -19.84 -16.26
C GLY A 400 1.18 -20.16 -17.64
N ILE A 401 0.52 -19.20 -18.29
CA ILE A 401 -0.20 -19.42 -19.55
C ILE A 401 0.70 -19.91 -20.70
N LEU A 402 1.98 -19.52 -20.69
CA LEU A 402 2.97 -19.96 -21.69
C LEU A 402 3.85 -21.11 -21.21
N ARG A 403 3.66 -21.58 -19.99
CA ARG A 403 4.37 -22.76 -19.46
C ARG A 403 3.62 -24.04 -19.86
N THR A 404 3.63 -24.32 -21.16
CA THR A 404 2.88 -25.40 -21.79
C THR A 404 3.81 -26.38 -22.52
N PRO A 405 3.34 -27.60 -22.82
CA PRO A 405 4.09 -28.53 -23.66
C PRO A 405 4.46 -27.93 -25.01
N GLN A 406 3.59 -27.14 -25.61
CA GLN A 406 3.84 -26.50 -26.91
C GLN A 406 5.03 -25.53 -26.87
N THR A 407 5.17 -24.77 -25.79
CA THR A 407 6.30 -23.87 -25.60
C THR A 407 7.62 -24.65 -25.54
N ILE A 408 7.65 -25.74 -24.79
CA ILE A 408 8.86 -26.60 -24.72
C ILE A 408 9.19 -27.18 -26.09
N GLN A 409 8.18 -27.67 -26.83
CA GLN A 409 8.38 -28.20 -28.18
C GLN A 409 8.95 -27.16 -29.13
N GLN A 410 8.48 -25.90 -29.05
CA GLN A 410 9.03 -24.81 -29.87
C GLN A 410 10.52 -24.59 -29.60
N PHE A 411 10.93 -24.60 -28.33
CA PHE A 411 12.34 -24.45 -27.97
C PHE A 411 13.17 -25.67 -28.39
N GLN A 412 12.62 -26.88 -28.33
CA GLN A 412 13.30 -28.10 -28.75
C GLN A 412 13.65 -28.11 -30.24
N GLN A 413 12.80 -27.49 -31.05
CA GLN A 413 12.96 -27.48 -32.52
C GLN A 413 13.97 -26.44 -33.00
N VAL A 414 14.50 -25.59 -32.12
CA VAL A 414 15.50 -24.60 -32.51
C VAL A 414 16.86 -25.24 -32.62
N PRO A 415 17.54 -25.13 -33.81
CA PRO A 415 18.90 -25.66 -33.95
C PRO A 415 19.88 -24.92 -33.03
N THR A 416 20.74 -25.65 -32.35
CA THR A 416 21.78 -25.09 -31.49
C THR A 416 23.11 -25.07 -32.21
N PRO A 417 23.75 -23.90 -32.44
CA PRO A 417 25.11 -23.83 -32.99
C PRO A 417 26.10 -24.50 -32.06
N ALA A 418 27.14 -25.11 -32.63
CA ALA A 418 28.17 -25.76 -31.87
C ALA A 418 28.82 -24.80 -30.88
N GLY A 419 28.94 -25.21 -29.61
CA GLY A 419 29.57 -24.41 -28.55
C GLY A 419 28.65 -23.41 -27.87
N GLN A 420 27.35 -23.36 -28.20
CA GLN A 420 26.38 -22.49 -27.54
C GLN A 420 25.38 -23.30 -26.73
N THR A 421 24.84 -22.66 -25.67
CA THR A 421 23.77 -23.24 -24.88
C THR A 421 22.45 -23.24 -25.67
N SER A 422 21.75 -24.39 -25.68
CA SER A 422 20.47 -24.49 -26.41
C SER A 422 19.43 -23.54 -25.82
N PRO A 423 18.55 -22.96 -26.65
CA PRO A 423 17.45 -22.15 -26.15
C PRO A 423 16.58 -22.88 -25.13
N LEU A 424 16.36 -24.18 -25.29
CA LEU A 424 15.61 -25.00 -24.34
C LEU A 424 16.28 -25.02 -22.96
N LEU A 425 17.59 -25.17 -22.90
CA LEU A 425 18.33 -25.16 -21.63
C LEU A 425 18.32 -23.77 -21.00
N GLN A 426 18.36 -22.70 -21.80
CA GLN A 426 18.21 -21.34 -21.30
C GLN A 426 16.84 -21.15 -20.66
N TYR A 427 15.78 -21.65 -21.27
CA TYR A 427 14.41 -21.60 -20.75
C TYR A 427 14.30 -22.36 -19.41
N PHE A 428 14.80 -23.58 -19.35
CA PHE A 428 14.82 -24.35 -18.10
C PHE A 428 15.64 -23.67 -17.00
N GLY A 429 16.75 -23.06 -17.35
CA GLY A 429 17.57 -22.29 -16.39
C GLY A 429 16.79 -21.16 -15.76
N ILE A 430 16.04 -20.40 -16.54
CA ILE A 430 15.18 -19.31 -16.06
C ILE A 430 14.07 -19.84 -15.14
N LEU A 431 13.42 -20.94 -15.55
CA LEU A 431 12.36 -21.57 -14.75
C LEU A 431 12.90 -22.05 -13.39
N LEU A 432 14.06 -22.71 -13.38
CA LEU A 432 14.68 -23.22 -12.15
C LEU A 432 15.07 -22.11 -11.20
N ASP A 433 15.56 -20.99 -11.73
CA ASP A 433 15.94 -19.82 -10.92
C ASP A 433 14.72 -19.14 -10.26
N GLN A 434 13.56 -19.23 -10.89
CA GLN A 434 12.35 -18.55 -10.42
C GLN A 434 11.49 -19.39 -9.48
N GLY A 435 11.59 -20.70 -9.51
CA GLY A 435 10.78 -21.54 -8.65
C GLY A 435 10.69 -23.00 -9.11
N GLN A 436 9.55 -23.61 -8.80
CA GLN A 436 9.28 -25.01 -9.10
C GLN A 436 8.83 -25.19 -10.55
N LEU A 437 9.35 -26.22 -11.21
CA LEU A 437 8.87 -26.66 -12.53
C LEU A 437 7.52 -27.38 -12.38
N ASN A 438 6.64 -27.23 -13.38
CA ASN A 438 5.42 -28.02 -13.42
C ASN A 438 5.69 -29.48 -13.82
N LYS A 439 4.66 -30.31 -13.82
CA LYS A 439 4.76 -31.75 -14.11
C LYS A 439 5.45 -32.02 -15.45
N TYR A 440 4.99 -31.38 -16.51
CA TYR A 440 5.50 -31.61 -17.87
C TYR A 440 6.96 -31.12 -18.00
N GLU A 441 7.25 -29.95 -17.47
CA GLU A 441 8.60 -29.37 -17.46
C GLU A 441 9.58 -30.27 -16.70
N SER A 442 9.15 -30.80 -15.57
CA SER A 442 9.96 -31.72 -14.76
C SER A 442 10.34 -32.97 -15.54
N LEU A 443 9.36 -33.58 -16.24
CA LEU A 443 9.60 -34.78 -17.08
C LEU A 443 10.59 -34.48 -18.22
N GLU A 444 10.35 -33.40 -18.94
CA GLU A 444 11.18 -33.06 -20.12
C GLU A 444 12.61 -32.68 -19.76
N LEU A 445 12.83 -32.05 -18.60
CA LEU A 445 14.17 -31.76 -18.11
C LEU A 445 14.90 -33.03 -17.63
N CYS A 446 14.19 -33.89 -16.90
CA CYS A 446 14.80 -35.07 -16.28
C CYS A 446 15.18 -36.15 -17.31
N ARG A 447 14.46 -36.29 -18.43
CA ARG A 447 14.78 -37.28 -19.46
C ARG A 447 16.25 -37.21 -19.96
N PRO A 448 16.71 -36.05 -20.48
CA PRO A 448 18.10 -35.97 -20.96
C PRO A 448 19.12 -36.04 -19.81
N VAL A 449 18.79 -35.53 -18.63
CA VAL A 449 19.69 -35.58 -17.46
C VAL A 449 19.96 -37.02 -17.03
N LEU A 450 18.91 -37.86 -16.99
CA LEU A 450 19.04 -39.27 -16.66
C LEU A 450 19.76 -40.08 -17.76
N GLN A 451 19.50 -39.77 -19.04
CA GLN A 451 20.20 -40.40 -20.17
C GLN A 451 21.68 -40.10 -20.15
N GLN A 452 22.11 -38.91 -19.68
CA GLN A 452 23.49 -38.53 -19.56
C GLN A 452 24.17 -39.02 -18.27
N GLY A 453 23.42 -39.72 -17.41
CA GLY A 453 23.93 -40.24 -16.15
C GLY A 453 24.16 -39.17 -15.07
N ARG A 454 23.57 -37.96 -15.21
CA ARG A 454 23.73 -36.84 -14.26
C ARG A 454 22.71 -36.93 -13.12
N LYS A 455 22.65 -38.04 -12.47
CA LYS A 455 21.74 -38.35 -11.37
C LYS A 455 21.85 -37.35 -10.21
N GLN A 456 23.05 -36.82 -9.98
CA GLN A 456 23.31 -35.86 -8.90
C GLN A 456 22.55 -34.56 -9.05
N LEU A 457 22.37 -34.06 -10.29
CA LEU A 457 21.54 -32.86 -10.56
C LEU A 457 20.09 -33.11 -10.21
N LEU A 458 19.56 -34.28 -10.55
CA LEU A 458 18.20 -34.64 -10.24
C LEU A 458 17.96 -34.69 -8.72
N GLU A 459 18.91 -35.31 -7.98
CA GLU A 459 18.84 -35.36 -6.51
C GLU A 459 18.86 -33.96 -5.90
N LYS A 460 19.69 -33.06 -6.43
CA LYS A 460 19.76 -31.67 -5.98
C LYS A 460 18.42 -30.96 -6.19
N TRP A 461 17.83 -31.09 -7.37
CA TRP A 461 16.55 -30.44 -7.68
C TRP A 461 15.41 -31.01 -6.84
N LEU A 462 15.40 -32.28 -6.53
CA LEU A 462 14.40 -32.89 -5.63
C LEU A 462 14.55 -32.37 -4.21
N LYS A 463 15.78 -32.23 -3.70
CA LYS A 463 16.04 -31.65 -2.37
C LYS A 463 15.61 -30.18 -2.26
N GLU A 464 15.81 -29.42 -3.32
CA GLU A 464 15.47 -28.00 -3.39
C GLU A 464 13.98 -27.78 -3.74
N GLU A 465 13.21 -28.84 -3.89
CA GLU A 465 11.79 -28.78 -4.27
C GLU A 465 11.55 -28.04 -5.58
N LYS A 466 12.48 -28.21 -6.55
CA LYS A 466 12.40 -27.56 -7.86
C LYS A 466 11.58 -28.34 -8.89
N LEU A 467 11.21 -29.58 -8.60
CA LEU A 467 10.47 -30.46 -9.52
C LEU A 467 9.12 -30.80 -8.95
N GLU A 468 8.09 -30.79 -9.78
CA GLU A 468 6.78 -31.32 -9.42
C GLU A 468 6.84 -32.84 -9.53
N CYS A 469 6.64 -33.52 -8.40
CA CYS A 469 6.67 -34.98 -8.35
C CYS A 469 5.37 -35.57 -8.94
N SER A 470 5.54 -36.59 -9.76
CA SER A 470 4.42 -37.31 -10.37
C SER A 470 4.79 -38.80 -10.50
N GLU A 471 3.78 -39.61 -10.74
CA GLU A 471 3.96 -41.06 -10.98
C GLU A 471 4.86 -41.28 -12.21
N GLU A 472 4.64 -40.51 -13.27
CA GLU A 472 5.43 -40.59 -14.50
C GLU A 472 6.90 -40.21 -14.25
N LEU A 473 7.18 -39.23 -13.42
CA LEU A 473 8.54 -38.88 -13.05
C LEU A 473 9.20 -40.00 -12.23
N GLY A 474 8.46 -40.57 -11.30
CA GLY A 474 8.90 -41.72 -10.51
C GLY A 474 9.24 -42.93 -11.38
N ASP A 475 8.40 -43.26 -12.36
CA ASP A 475 8.64 -44.33 -13.31
C ASP A 475 9.87 -44.08 -14.17
N LEU A 476 10.07 -42.83 -14.61
CA LEU A 476 11.24 -42.43 -15.40
C LEU A 476 12.53 -42.64 -14.61
N VAL A 477 12.56 -42.20 -13.36
CA VAL A 477 13.72 -42.37 -12.46
C VAL A 477 14.00 -43.83 -12.19
N LYS A 478 12.94 -44.63 -11.98
CA LYS A 478 13.05 -46.07 -11.72
C LYS A 478 13.60 -46.84 -12.92
N GLN A 479 13.28 -46.44 -14.15
CA GLN A 479 13.83 -47.06 -15.36
C GLN A 479 15.31 -46.76 -15.52
N ALA A 480 15.74 -45.57 -15.14
CA ALA A 480 17.14 -45.14 -15.25
C ALA A 480 18.03 -45.71 -14.14
N ASP A 481 17.44 -45.90 -12.92
CA ASP A 481 18.16 -46.43 -11.76
C ASP A 481 17.19 -47.23 -10.89
N PRO A 482 17.15 -48.56 -11.06
CA PRO A 482 16.23 -49.43 -10.33
C PRO A 482 16.50 -49.54 -8.83
N THR A 483 17.67 -49.07 -8.32
CA THR A 483 18.00 -49.09 -6.89
C THR A 483 17.50 -47.81 -6.21
#